data_2da2e6ae8539d22caf13a9de93b4698a
#
_entry.id   2da2e6ae8539d22caf13a9de93b4698a
#
_cell.length_a   1.000
_cell.length_b   1.000
_cell.length_c   1.000
_cell.angle_alpha   90.00
_cell.angle_beta   90.00
_cell.angle_gamma   90.00
#
_symmetry.space_group_name_H-M   'P 1'
#
loop_
_entity.id
_entity.type
_entity.pdbx_description
1 polymer ?
#
loop_
_entity_poly.entity_id
_entity_poly.type
_entity_poly.pdbx_seq_one_letter_code
_entity_poly.pdbx_strand_id
1 'polypeptide(L)'
;MKTLRILLILALIVVTALYGFSTVSIRLQGSDVGPVLSCDSDTLDVSVSDDESVLLQGVTAQDKQDGDITGNILISSISKMVGGAAKVNYLVFDSDQNVATLTRTIRYTDYTSPRFQIRTPLIYSGTEPVALLDRLLVEDVLDGDITGSIRVSYMMETDISDIYTVDLQVTNSSGDTARVTLPIIQQDNRIQGQVVLDTNLLYLPQGSTFNPRSHLLRVLIQNGAVESRGDTQDVTVSGTVATSTPGCYHIFYTYHQENIVIQSALTVVVE
;
A
#
# COMPACT_ATOMS: atom_id res chain seq x y z
N MET A 1 -78.31 -25.10 -5.21
CA MET A 1 -76.89 -25.48 -5.36
C MET A 1 -76.22 -25.06 -6.69
N LYS A 2 -76.91 -25.15 -7.85
CA LYS A 2 -76.31 -24.72 -9.15
C LYS A 2 -76.07 -23.19 -9.23
N THR A 3 -77.02 -22.39 -8.75
CA THR A 3 -76.89 -20.92 -8.72
C THR A 3 -75.75 -20.42 -7.85
N LEU A 4 -75.51 -21.06 -6.69
CA LEU A 4 -74.40 -20.69 -5.80
C LEU A 4 -73.00 -21.01 -6.44
N ARG A 5 -72.88 -22.12 -7.16
CA ARG A 5 -71.67 -22.46 -7.90
C ARG A 5 -71.38 -21.49 -9.02
N ILE A 6 -72.41 -21.03 -9.74
CA ILE A 6 -72.23 -20.02 -10.81
C ILE A 6 -71.75 -18.69 -10.22
N LEU A 7 -72.35 -18.24 -9.11
CA LEU A 7 -71.94 -17.04 -8.40
C LEU A 7 -70.49 -17.10 -7.92
N LEU A 8 -70.04 -18.25 -7.37
CA LEU A 8 -68.65 -18.43 -6.94
C LEU A 8 -67.65 -18.43 -8.10
N ILE A 9 -68.03 -19.02 -9.25
CA ILE A 9 -67.18 -19.01 -10.46
C ILE A 9 -67.06 -17.59 -11.02
N LEU A 10 -68.17 -16.82 -11.07
CA LEU A 10 -68.15 -15.43 -11.49
C LEU A 10 -67.31 -14.56 -10.56
N ALA A 11 -67.40 -14.73 -9.25
CA ALA A 11 -66.58 -14.02 -8.28
C ALA A 11 -65.10 -14.35 -8.45
N LEU A 12 -64.73 -15.61 -8.68
CA LEU A 12 -63.35 -16.04 -8.94
C LEU A 12 -62.80 -15.41 -10.22
N ILE A 13 -63.58 -15.36 -11.31
CA ILE A 13 -63.21 -14.72 -12.58
C ILE A 13 -62.97 -13.19 -12.39
N VAL A 14 -63.83 -12.53 -11.64
CA VAL A 14 -63.68 -11.09 -11.36
C VAL A 14 -62.43 -10.85 -10.52
N VAL A 15 -62.18 -11.64 -9.48
CA VAL A 15 -60.97 -11.47 -8.64
C VAL A 15 -59.68 -11.76 -9.44
N THR A 16 -59.68 -12.80 -10.28
CA THR A 16 -58.51 -13.10 -11.12
C THR A 16 -58.29 -12.05 -12.20
N ALA A 17 -59.33 -11.47 -12.78
CA ALA A 17 -59.25 -10.38 -13.73
C ALA A 17 -58.75 -9.08 -13.07
N LEU A 18 -59.23 -8.75 -11.86
CA LEU A 18 -58.73 -7.62 -11.09
C LEU A 18 -57.29 -7.76 -10.68
N TYR A 19 -56.91 -8.95 -10.24
CA TYR A 19 -55.50 -9.27 -9.90
C TYR A 19 -54.61 -9.18 -11.14
N GLY A 20 -55.00 -9.79 -12.26
CA GLY A 20 -54.29 -9.72 -13.51
C GLY A 20 -54.15 -8.26 -14.01
N PHE A 21 -55.23 -7.47 -13.95
CA PHE A 21 -55.20 -6.06 -14.30
C PHE A 21 -54.26 -5.25 -13.40
N SER A 22 -54.34 -5.47 -12.09
CA SER A 22 -53.44 -4.82 -11.12
C SER A 22 -51.97 -5.13 -11.39
N THR A 23 -51.61 -6.40 -11.61
CA THR A 23 -50.22 -6.80 -11.89
C THR A 23 -49.72 -6.27 -13.23
N VAL A 24 -50.57 -6.23 -14.26
CA VAL A 24 -50.20 -5.66 -15.58
C VAL A 24 -50.09 -4.13 -15.47
N SER A 25 -50.98 -3.45 -14.73
CA SER A 25 -50.92 -1.99 -14.54
C SER A 25 -49.63 -1.59 -13.81
N ILE A 26 -49.22 -2.32 -12.78
CA ILE A 26 -47.97 -2.08 -12.05
C ILE A 26 -46.75 -2.26 -13.00
N ARG A 27 -46.76 -3.28 -13.87
CA ARG A 27 -45.69 -3.49 -14.84
C ARG A 27 -45.68 -2.45 -15.98
N LEU A 28 -46.80 -1.90 -16.34
CA LEU A 28 -46.91 -0.86 -17.39
C LEU A 28 -46.66 0.57 -16.85
N GLN A 29 -46.72 0.78 -15.53
CA GLN A 29 -46.39 2.04 -14.87
C GLN A 29 -44.92 2.12 -14.44
N GLY A 30 -44.19 0.99 -14.37
CA GLY A 30 -42.74 1.00 -14.19
C GLY A 30 -42.12 1.77 -15.37
N SER A 31 -41.38 2.84 -15.09
CA SER A 31 -40.64 3.52 -16.15
C SER A 31 -39.51 2.57 -16.60
N ASP A 32 -39.49 2.21 -17.90
CA ASP A 32 -38.36 1.47 -18.49
C ASP A 32 -37.03 2.27 -18.47
N VAL A 33 -37.07 3.48 -17.92
CA VAL A 33 -35.91 4.39 -17.82
C VAL A 33 -35.43 4.38 -16.39
N GLY A 34 -34.34 3.65 -16.17
CA GLY A 34 -33.68 3.62 -14.86
C GLY A 34 -33.06 4.96 -14.46
N PRO A 35 -32.54 5.05 -13.22
CA PRO A 35 -31.97 6.26 -12.67
C PRO A 35 -30.73 6.69 -13.45
N VAL A 36 -30.39 7.97 -13.37
CA VAL A 36 -29.19 8.54 -13.97
C VAL A 36 -28.28 9.03 -12.86
N LEU A 37 -27.07 8.42 -12.81
CA LEU A 37 -25.97 8.90 -11.97
C LEU A 37 -25.12 9.89 -12.75
N SER A 38 -24.73 10.97 -12.10
CA SER A 38 -23.81 11.97 -12.65
C SER A 38 -22.83 12.45 -11.58
N CYS A 39 -21.67 12.91 -11.99
CA CYS A 39 -20.71 13.58 -11.12
C CYS A 39 -20.28 14.91 -11.73
N ASP A 40 -19.89 15.85 -10.89
CA ASP A 40 -19.39 17.16 -11.27
C ASP A 40 -17.99 17.13 -11.88
N SER A 41 -17.21 16.10 -11.57
CA SER A 41 -15.86 15.89 -12.06
C SER A 41 -15.52 14.40 -12.13
N ASP A 42 -14.78 13.98 -13.15
CA ASP A 42 -14.30 12.60 -13.31
C ASP A 42 -13.20 12.23 -12.32
N THR A 43 -12.59 13.24 -11.66
CA THR A 43 -11.53 13.04 -10.67
C THR A 43 -11.86 13.84 -9.41
N LEU A 44 -11.63 13.24 -8.24
CA LEU A 44 -11.75 13.86 -6.94
C LEU A 44 -10.42 13.76 -6.20
N ASP A 45 -9.88 14.89 -5.76
CA ASP A 45 -8.71 14.94 -4.88
C ASP A 45 -9.19 14.75 -3.43
N VAL A 46 -8.56 13.81 -2.72
CA VAL A 46 -8.89 13.45 -1.34
C VAL A 46 -7.63 13.33 -0.49
N SER A 47 -7.76 13.49 0.83
CA SER A 47 -6.72 13.16 1.80
C SER A 47 -6.90 11.72 2.29
N VAL A 48 -5.82 11.07 2.72
CA VAL A 48 -5.88 9.76 3.41
C VAL A 48 -6.64 9.83 4.74
N SER A 49 -6.77 11.03 5.32
CA SER A 49 -7.50 11.27 6.56
C SER A 49 -8.98 11.61 6.37
N ASP A 50 -9.44 11.74 5.12
CA ASP A 50 -10.82 12.07 4.82
C ASP A 50 -11.77 10.92 5.15
N ASP A 51 -12.96 11.27 5.61
CA ASP A 51 -14.05 10.30 5.81
C ASP A 51 -14.60 9.81 4.46
N GLU A 52 -15.08 8.56 4.42
CA GLU A 52 -15.64 7.96 3.20
C GLU A 52 -16.79 8.79 2.58
N SER A 53 -17.50 9.57 3.38
CA SER A 53 -18.56 10.49 2.91
C SER A 53 -18.04 11.55 1.92
N VAL A 54 -16.75 11.90 1.96
CA VAL A 54 -16.13 12.82 1.00
C VAL A 54 -16.16 12.25 -0.42
N LEU A 55 -16.11 10.93 -0.57
CA LEU A 55 -16.17 10.27 -1.87
C LEU A 55 -17.50 10.48 -2.59
N LEU A 56 -18.59 10.79 -1.86
CA LEU A 56 -19.90 11.08 -2.42
C LEU A 56 -20.06 12.54 -2.87
N GLN A 57 -19.11 13.41 -2.57
CA GLN A 57 -19.20 14.82 -2.95
C GLN A 57 -19.30 15.00 -4.47
N GLY A 58 -20.26 15.80 -4.92
CA GLY A 58 -20.50 16.10 -6.32
C GLY A 58 -21.09 14.94 -7.12
N VAL A 59 -21.48 13.83 -6.49
CA VAL A 59 -22.22 12.75 -7.14
C VAL A 59 -23.71 12.94 -6.88
N THR A 60 -24.52 12.87 -7.93
CA THR A 60 -25.97 13.04 -7.85
C THR A 60 -26.68 11.92 -8.60
N ALA A 61 -27.89 11.60 -8.16
CA ALA A 61 -28.73 10.59 -8.80
C ALA A 61 -30.16 11.14 -8.99
N GLN A 62 -30.65 11.05 -10.21
CA GLN A 62 -31.98 11.50 -10.57
C GLN A 62 -32.74 10.38 -11.26
N ASP A 63 -33.96 10.17 -10.87
CA ASP A 63 -34.92 9.27 -11.52
C ASP A 63 -36.13 10.03 -11.99
N LYS A 64 -36.73 9.59 -13.09
CA LYS A 64 -37.91 10.26 -13.67
C LYS A 64 -39.15 10.10 -12.80
N GLN A 65 -39.30 8.99 -12.10
CA GLN A 65 -40.44 8.64 -11.27
C GLN A 65 -40.24 9.04 -9.83
N ASP A 66 -39.04 8.72 -9.28
CA ASP A 66 -38.70 8.91 -7.86
C ASP A 66 -38.08 10.29 -7.57
N GLY A 67 -37.73 11.05 -8.62
CA GLY A 67 -37.11 12.36 -8.47
C GLY A 67 -35.65 12.28 -8.03
N ASP A 68 -35.29 13.07 -7.04
CA ASP A 68 -33.91 13.09 -6.49
C ASP A 68 -33.72 11.94 -5.51
N ILE A 69 -32.87 10.97 -5.92
CA ILE A 69 -32.49 9.81 -5.13
C ILE A 69 -30.99 9.82 -4.75
N THR A 70 -30.37 11.00 -4.76
CA THR A 70 -28.95 11.19 -4.41
C THR A 70 -28.61 10.59 -3.06
N GLY A 71 -29.49 10.66 -2.07
CA GLY A 71 -29.30 10.08 -0.74
C GLY A 71 -29.23 8.54 -0.70
N ASN A 72 -29.60 7.88 -1.80
CA ASN A 72 -29.58 6.42 -1.91
C ASN A 72 -28.32 5.90 -2.63
N ILE A 73 -27.37 6.77 -3.00
CA ILE A 73 -26.12 6.37 -3.65
C ILE A 73 -25.27 5.57 -2.69
N LEU A 74 -24.78 4.44 -3.16
CA LEU A 74 -23.89 3.54 -2.43
C LEU A 74 -22.55 3.46 -3.14
N ILE A 75 -21.48 3.36 -2.35
CA ILE A 75 -20.16 2.96 -2.85
C ILE A 75 -20.13 1.44 -2.92
N SER A 76 -20.04 0.89 -4.13
CA SER A 76 -20.05 -0.55 -4.33
C SER A 76 -18.67 -1.18 -4.19
N SER A 77 -17.63 -0.46 -4.60
CA SER A 77 -16.24 -0.90 -4.47
C SER A 77 -15.26 0.24 -4.71
N ILE A 78 -14.08 0.10 -4.11
CA ILE A 78 -12.91 0.91 -4.41
C ILE A 78 -11.85 -0.03 -4.99
N SER A 79 -11.26 0.31 -6.13
CA SER A 79 -10.22 -0.51 -6.76
C SER A 79 -8.92 -0.46 -5.95
N LYS A 80 -8.01 -1.39 -6.25
CA LYS A 80 -6.62 -1.27 -5.78
C LYS A 80 -6.03 0.07 -6.21
N MET A 81 -5.21 0.63 -5.33
CA MET A 81 -4.49 1.88 -5.60
C MET A 81 -3.32 1.64 -6.55
N VAL A 82 -3.12 2.56 -7.49
CA VAL A 82 -1.97 2.59 -8.38
C VAL A 82 -1.50 4.03 -8.49
N GLY A 83 -0.26 4.29 -8.05
CA GLY A 83 0.33 5.63 -8.12
C GLY A 83 -0.47 6.70 -7.36
N GLY A 84 -1.01 6.38 -6.19
CA GLY A 84 -1.80 7.29 -5.36
C GLY A 84 -3.24 7.52 -5.87
N ALA A 85 -3.68 6.80 -6.90
CA ALA A 85 -5.03 6.91 -7.44
C ALA A 85 -5.79 5.57 -7.38
N ALA A 86 -7.10 5.64 -7.16
CA ALA A 86 -8.01 4.51 -7.18
C ALA A 86 -9.30 4.86 -7.92
N LYS A 87 -10.09 3.86 -8.28
CA LYS A 87 -11.41 4.04 -8.89
C LYS A 87 -12.48 3.69 -7.86
N VAL A 88 -13.43 4.59 -7.66
CA VAL A 88 -14.63 4.37 -6.87
C VAL A 88 -15.78 4.05 -7.81
N ASN A 89 -16.47 2.96 -7.53
CA ASN A 89 -17.68 2.58 -8.26
C ASN A 89 -18.90 2.89 -7.38
N TYR A 90 -19.80 3.69 -7.91
CA TYR A 90 -21.06 4.04 -7.29
C TYR A 90 -22.19 3.24 -7.92
N LEU A 91 -23.22 3.01 -7.15
CA LEU A 91 -24.47 2.45 -7.62
C LEU A 91 -25.67 3.09 -6.90
N VAL A 92 -26.78 3.12 -7.58
CA VAL A 92 -28.06 3.55 -7.01
C VAL A 92 -29.18 2.68 -7.59
N PHE A 93 -30.20 2.43 -6.78
CA PHE A 93 -31.44 1.75 -7.19
C PHE A 93 -32.60 2.73 -7.10
N ASP A 94 -33.51 2.66 -8.08
CA ASP A 94 -34.81 3.30 -7.99
C ASP A 94 -35.82 2.40 -7.25
N SER A 95 -37.07 2.88 -7.10
CA SER A 95 -38.14 2.11 -6.44
C SER A 95 -38.58 0.88 -7.24
N ASP A 96 -38.34 0.86 -8.56
CA ASP A 96 -38.64 -0.27 -9.45
C ASP A 96 -37.46 -1.26 -9.57
N GLN A 97 -36.40 -1.06 -8.78
CA GLN A 97 -35.17 -1.88 -8.74
C GLN A 97 -34.30 -1.80 -10.01
N ASN A 98 -34.48 -0.77 -10.82
CA ASN A 98 -33.48 -0.50 -11.86
C ASN A 98 -32.21 0.06 -11.23
N VAL A 99 -31.07 -0.24 -11.83
CA VAL A 99 -29.76 0.13 -11.29
C VAL A 99 -29.02 1.05 -12.26
N ALA A 100 -28.41 2.10 -11.73
CA ALA A 100 -27.38 2.86 -12.42
C ALA A 100 -26.04 2.74 -11.69
N THR A 101 -24.98 2.77 -12.47
CA THR A 101 -23.59 2.73 -11.95
C THR A 101 -22.78 3.86 -12.55
N LEU A 102 -21.82 4.36 -11.76
CA LEU A 102 -20.87 5.38 -12.18
C LEU A 102 -19.50 5.03 -11.62
N THR A 103 -18.45 5.29 -12.38
CA THR A 103 -17.08 5.15 -11.91
C THR A 103 -16.40 6.52 -11.93
N ARG A 104 -15.75 6.88 -10.81
CA ARG A 104 -14.97 8.11 -10.65
C ARG A 104 -13.56 7.75 -10.21
N THR A 105 -12.56 8.50 -10.65
CA THR A 105 -11.19 8.38 -10.15
C THR A 105 -11.03 9.23 -8.90
N ILE A 106 -10.45 8.68 -7.83
CA ILE A 106 -9.97 9.44 -6.68
C ILE A 106 -8.46 9.49 -6.72
N ARG A 107 -7.88 10.61 -6.30
CA ARG A 107 -6.44 10.81 -6.17
C ARG A 107 -6.13 11.31 -4.77
N TYR A 108 -5.34 10.55 -4.05
CA TYR A 108 -4.85 10.96 -2.74
C TYR A 108 -3.72 11.97 -2.89
N THR A 109 -3.87 13.15 -2.26
CA THR A 109 -2.91 14.26 -2.37
C THR A 109 -1.72 14.12 -1.42
N ASP A 110 -1.87 13.34 -0.36
CA ASP A 110 -0.93 13.15 0.74
C ASP A 110 -0.54 11.68 0.96
N TYR A 111 -0.85 10.82 -0.01
CA TYR A 111 -0.48 9.42 0.04
C TYR A 111 1.00 9.22 -0.27
N THR A 112 1.64 8.39 0.52
CA THR A 112 2.97 7.83 0.25
C THR A 112 2.91 6.31 0.36
N SER A 113 3.58 5.61 -0.56
CA SER A 113 3.71 4.15 -0.52
C SER A 113 4.36 3.68 0.77
N PRO A 114 4.12 2.44 1.21
CA PRO A 114 4.75 1.88 2.40
C PRO A 114 6.26 2.05 2.37
N ARG A 115 6.86 2.46 3.49
CA ARG A 115 8.30 2.69 3.60
C ARG A 115 8.93 1.79 4.64
N PHE A 116 10.00 1.10 4.20
CA PHE A 116 10.85 0.32 5.09
C PHE A 116 11.76 1.25 5.89
N GLN A 117 12.06 0.86 7.12
CA GLN A 117 13.05 1.47 7.98
C GLN A 117 13.90 0.36 8.62
N ILE A 118 15.19 0.61 8.79
CA ILE A 118 16.10 -0.28 9.51
C ILE A 118 16.31 0.30 10.92
N ARG A 119 15.75 -0.37 11.92
CA ARG A 119 15.87 0.04 13.34
C ARG A 119 17.26 -0.28 13.91
N THR A 120 17.84 -1.38 13.44
CA THR A 120 19.14 -1.85 13.86
C THR A 120 19.89 -2.39 12.65
N PRO A 121 21.18 -2.08 12.46
CA PRO A 121 21.95 -2.55 11.33
C PRO A 121 21.85 -4.06 11.13
N LEU A 122 21.74 -4.50 9.89
CA LEU A 122 21.61 -5.91 9.51
C LEU A 122 22.95 -6.62 9.53
N ILE A 123 23.66 -6.49 10.64
CA ILE A 123 24.96 -7.13 10.91
C ILE A 123 24.72 -8.24 11.92
N TYR A 124 25.08 -9.46 11.55
CA TYR A 124 24.89 -10.65 12.37
C TYR A 124 26.24 -11.30 12.65
N SER A 125 26.41 -11.76 13.89
CA SER A 125 27.59 -12.49 14.30
C SER A 125 27.23 -13.92 14.71
N GLY A 126 28.04 -14.90 14.26
CA GLY A 126 27.87 -16.31 14.62
C GLY A 126 26.84 -17.07 13.79
N THR A 127 26.36 -18.16 14.38
CA THR A 127 25.41 -19.12 13.78
C THR A 127 23.97 -18.90 14.21
N GLU A 128 23.69 -17.80 14.91
CA GLU A 128 22.35 -17.49 15.37
C GLU A 128 21.42 -17.27 14.16
N PRO A 129 20.15 -17.72 14.24
CA PRO A 129 19.17 -17.43 13.20
C PRO A 129 19.01 -15.91 13.02
N VAL A 130 18.97 -15.48 11.77
CA VAL A 130 18.80 -14.06 11.44
C VAL A 130 17.37 -13.63 11.79
N ALA A 131 17.20 -12.92 12.91
CA ALA A 131 15.93 -12.31 13.29
C ALA A 131 15.72 -11.00 12.49
N LEU A 132 15.56 -11.13 11.17
CA LEU A 132 15.51 -10.00 10.24
C LEU A 132 14.36 -9.04 10.55
N LEU A 133 13.16 -9.58 10.79
CA LEU A 133 11.96 -8.75 10.98
C LEU A 133 12.03 -7.91 12.26
N ASP A 134 12.72 -8.36 13.30
CA ASP A 134 12.87 -7.62 14.56
C ASP A 134 13.70 -6.32 14.38
N ARG A 135 14.49 -6.26 13.31
CA ARG A 135 15.34 -5.12 12.98
C ARG A 135 14.73 -4.15 11.98
N LEU A 136 13.55 -4.47 11.48
CA LEU A 136 12.83 -3.68 10.48
C LEU A 136 11.57 -3.03 11.07
N LEU A 137 11.14 -1.99 10.40
CA LEU A 137 9.84 -1.37 10.55
C LEU A 137 9.32 -1.04 9.15
N VAL A 138 8.04 -1.25 8.92
CA VAL A 138 7.37 -0.73 7.73
C VAL A 138 6.15 0.06 8.16
N GLU A 139 6.15 1.33 7.80
CA GLU A 139 5.03 2.24 8.04
C GLU A 139 4.31 2.55 6.74
N ASP A 140 3.01 2.54 6.80
CA ASP A 140 2.08 2.92 5.74
C ASP A 140 1.11 3.99 6.23
N VAL A 141 0.80 4.97 5.39
CA VAL A 141 -0.03 6.09 5.82
C VAL A 141 -1.50 5.69 6.03
N LEU A 142 -1.96 4.59 5.41
CA LEU A 142 -3.32 4.07 5.53
C LEU A 142 -3.46 3.05 6.67
N ASP A 143 -2.47 2.14 6.77
CA ASP A 143 -2.56 0.96 7.64
C ASP A 143 -1.68 1.07 8.89
N GLY A 144 -0.85 2.11 9.00
CA GLY A 144 0.09 2.26 10.13
C GLY A 144 1.25 1.27 10.05
N ASP A 145 1.56 0.59 11.15
CA ASP A 145 2.63 -0.41 11.21
C ASP A 145 2.19 -1.73 10.55
N ILE A 146 2.75 -2.01 9.37
CA ILE A 146 2.51 -3.25 8.60
C ILE A 146 3.74 -4.15 8.53
N THR A 147 4.67 -4.02 9.49
CA THR A 147 5.90 -4.83 9.57
C THR A 147 5.61 -6.32 9.53
N GLY A 148 4.53 -6.78 10.19
CA GLY A 148 4.10 -8.18 10.18
C GLY A 148 3.66 -8.73 8.82
N SER A 149 3.43 -7.86 7.84
CA SER A 149 3.05 -8.23 6.47
C SER A 149 4.24 -8.35 5.52
N ILE A 150 5.47 -8.16 6.00
CA ILE A 150 6.69 -8.32 5.21
C ILE A 150 6.80 -9.77 4.71
N ARG A 151 7.05 -9.91 3.42
CA ARG A 151 7.38 -11.19 2.78
C ARG A 151 8.83 -11.17 2.33
N VAL A 152 9.58 -12.16 2.75
CA VAL A 152 10.93 -12.42 2.27
C VAL A 152 10.80 -13.21 0.97
N SER A 153 11.26 -12.65 -0.14
CA SER A 153 11.10 -13.29 -1.46
C SER A 153 12.31 -14.12 -1.83
N TYR A 154 13.51 -13.62 -1.55
CA TYR A 154 14.75 -14.28 -1.96
C TYR A 154 15.94 -13.81 -1.12
N MET A 155 16.93 -14.69 -0.94
CA MET A 155 18.21 -14.37 -0.32
C MET A 155 19.34 -14.87 -1.24
N MET A 156 20.29 -14.00 -1.57
CA MET A 156 21.42 -14.29 -2.48
C MET A 156 22.75 -13.99 -1.81
N GLU A 157 23.73 -14.81 -2.12
CA GLU A 157 25.14 -14.45 -1.90
C GLU A 157 25.56 -13.37 -2.89
N THR A 158 26.40 -12.45 -2.44
CA THR A 158 27.01 -11.42 -3.29
C THR A 158 28.44 -11.81 -3.65
N ASP A 159 29.06 -11.10 -4.60
CA ASP A 159 30.49 -11.27 -4.92
C ASP A 159 31.41 -10.76 -3.79
N ILE A 160 30.85 -10.13 -2.76
CA ILE A 160 31.58 -9.65 -1.58
C ILE A 160 31.44 -10.70 -0.49
N SER A 161 32.57 -11.20 0.02
CA SER A 161 32.58 -12.20 1.09
C SER A 161 31.79 -11.71 2.30
N ASP A 162 31.03 -12.65 2.90
CA ASP A 162 30.24 -12.43 4.10
C ASP A 162 29.08 -11.40 3.95
N ILE A 163 28.70 -11.05 2.72
CA ILE A 163 27.56 -10.18 2.43
C ILE A 163 26.53 -10.95 1.58
N TYR A 164 25.30 -10.95 2.08
CA TYR A 164 24.12 -11.51 1.42
C TYR A 164 23.14 -10.38 1.12
N THR A 165 22.31 -10.53 0.12
CA THR A 165 21.18 -9.65 -0.11
C THR A 165 19.85 -10.37 0.12
N VAL A 166 18.87 -9.66 0.64
CA VAL A 166 17.52 -10.17 0.84
C VAL A 166 16.51 -9.25 0.17
N ASP A 167 15.63 -9.85 -0.63
CA ASP A 167 14.53 -9.14 -1.26
C ASP A 167 13.29 -9.19 -0.38
N LEU A 168 12.81 -8.03 -0.01
CA LEU A 168 11.65 -7.83 0.84
C LEU A 168 10.54 -7.15 0.08
N GLN A 169 9.31 -7.57 0.37
CA GLN A 169 8.10 -7.00 -0.19
C GLN A 169 7.06 -6.85 0.91
N VAL A 170 6.31 -5.76 0.86
CA VAL A 170 5.13 -5.53 1.67
C VAL A 170 4.01 -4.98 0.80
N THR A 171 2.77 -5.32 1.12
CA THR A 171 1.58 -4.83 0.41
C THR A 171 0.59 -4.34 1.45
N ASN A 172 0.11 -3.12 1.30
CA ASN A 172 -0.91 -2.54 2.18
C ASN A 172 -2.32 -3.02 1.82
N SER A 173 -3.33 -2.62 2.60
CA SER A 173 -4.74 -2.99 2.39
C SER A 173 -5.30 -2.49 1.06
N SER A 174 -4.81 -1.36 0.55
CA SER A 174 -5.19 -0.79 -0.76
C SER A 174 -4.55 -1.53 -1.94
N GLY A 175 -3.64 -2.49 -1.68
CA GLY A 175 -2.93 -3.27 -2.68
C GLY A 175 -1.70 -2.59 -3.27
N ASP A 176 -1.26 -1.47 -2.72
CA ASP A 176 0.03 -0.87 -3.07
C ASP A 176 1.18 -1.70 -2.47
N THR A 177 2.25 -1.86 -3.24
CA THR A 177 3.34 -2.77 -2.92
C THR A 177 4.68 -2.07 -2.97
N ALA A 178 5.34 -2.02 -1.83
CA ALA A 178 6.74 -1.58 -1.72
C ALA A 178 7.70 -2.77 -1.73
N ARG A 179 8.86 -2.57 -2.35
CA ARG A 179 9.95 -3.55 -2.43
C ARG A 179 11.27 -2.89 -2.09
N VAL A 180 12.12 -3.64 -1.42
CA VAL A 180 13.50 -3.23 -1.15
C VAL A 180 14.40 -4.44 -1.11
N THR A 181 15.62 -4.29 -1.63
CA THR A 181 16.70 -5.27 -1.46
C THR A 181 17.63 -4.74 -0.38
N LEU A 182 17.89 -5.52 0.67
CA LEU A 182 18.75 -5.12 1.79
C LEU A 182 19.96 -6.03 1.90
N PRO A 183 21.16 -5.47 2.11
CA PRO A 183 22.34 -6.26 2.44
C PRO A 183 22.31 -6.74 3.89
N ILE A 184 22.66 -7.99 4.08
CA ILE A 184 22.90 -8.62 5.38
C ILE A 184 24.38 -8.92 5.47
N ILE A 185 25.04 -8.46 6.52
CA ILE A 185 26.46 -8.66 6.74
C ILE A 185 26.65 -9.72 7.82
N GLN A 186 27.42 -10.77 7.50
CA GLN A 186 27.84 -11.75 8.48
C GLN A 186 29.22 -11.37 9.02
N GLN A 187 29.32 -11.07 10.30
CA GLN A 187 30.55 -10.65 10.94
C GLN A 187 31.15 -11.79 11.78
N ASP A 188 32.45 -11.94 11.77
CA ASP A 188 33.15 -12.94 12.61
C ASP A 188 32.90 -12.63 14.10
N ASN A 189 32.52 -13.64 14.88
CA ASN A 189 32.24 -13.53 16.33
C ASN A 189 33.41 -13.00 17.16
N ARG A 190 34.62 -13.11 16.65
CA ARG A 190 35.82 -12.62 17.33
C ARG A 190 36.04 -11.12 17.17
N ILE A 191 35.37 -10.53 16.21
CA ILE A 191 35.46 -9.10 15.90
C ILE A 191 34.25 -8.40 16.48
N GLN A 192 34.48 -7.62 17.52
CA GLN A 192 33.43 -6.76 18.08
C GLN A 192 33.69 -5.32 17.65
N GLY A 193 32.86 -4.83 16.78
CA GLY A 193 32.96 -3.46 16.29
C GLY A 193 31.84 -3.11 15.33
N GLN A 194 31.72 -1.82 15.04
CA GLN A 194 30.71 -1.30 14.15
C GLN A 194 31.21 -0.04 13.43
N VAL A 195 31.04 0.01 12.11
CA VAL A 195 31.03 1.27 11.38
C VAL A 195 29.65 1.86 11.54
N VAL A 196 29.55 2.96 12.28
CA VAL A 196 28.28 3.62 12.62
C VAL A 196 27.94 4.64 11.55
N LEU A 197 26.78 4.46 10.97
CA LEU A 197 26.17 5.38 10.02
C LEU A 197 25.02 6.17 10.70
N ASP A 198 24.64 7.30 10.14
CA ASP A 198 23.46 8.06 10.57
C ASP A 198 22.15 7.34 10.19
N THR A 199 22.18 6.60 9.06
CA THR A 199 21.10 5.70 8.63
C THR A 199 21.65 4.51 7.87
N ASN A 200 20.91 3.41 7.83
CA ASN A 200 21.22 2.23 7.02
C ASN A 200 20.29 2.05 5.81
N LEU A 201 19.23 2.87 5.75
CA LEU A 201 18.30 2.93 4.61
C LEU A 201 17.90 4.38 4.38
N LEU A 202 18.13 4.88 3.17
CA LEU A 202 17.84 6.24 2.74
C LEU A 202 16.93 6.23 1.52
N TYR A 203 15.84 6.98 1.55
CA TYR A 203 15.03 7.30 0.37
C TYR A 203 15.49 8.64 -0.18
N LEU A 204 15.86 8.64 -1.45
CA LEU A 204 16.47 9.79 -2.12
C LEU A 204 15.63 10.17 -3.35
N PRO A 205 15.12 11.41 -3.43
CA PRO A 205 14.44 11.89 -4.64
C PRO A 205 15.36 11.82 -5.86
N GLN A 206 14.81 11.41 -7.01
CA GLN A 206 15.56 11.33 -8.27
C GLN A 206 16.24 12.67 -8.61
N GLY A 207 17.49 12.60 -9.04
CA GLY A 207 18.30 13.78 -9.38
C GLY A 207 18.95 14.51 -8.19
N SER A 208 18.72 14.04 -6.96
CA SER A 208 19.35 14.61 -5.76
C SER A 208 20.85 14.37 -5.74
N THR A 209 21.59 15.24 -5.04
CA THR A 209 23.01 14.99 -4.76
C THR A 209 23.18 13.98 -3.64
N PHE A 210 24.15 13.08 -3.79
CA PHE A 210 24.46 12.06 -2.80
C PHE A 210 25.96 12.02 -2.53
N ASN A 211 26.36 12.04 -1.26
CA ASN A 211 27.74 11.84 -0.83
C ASN A 211 27.78 10.74 0.23
N PRO A 212 28.32 9.55 -0.08
CA PRO A 212 28.32 8.46 0.87
C PRO A 212 29.12 8.75 2.15
N ARG A 213 30.19 9.53 2.09
CA ARG A 213 31.00 9.83 3.28
C ARG A 213 30.28 10.71 4.30
N SER A 214 29.27 11.47 3.90
CA SER A 214 28.51 12.30 4.84
C SER A 214 27.65 11.48 5.81
N HIS A 215 27.38 10.22 5.50
CA HIS A 215 26.61 9.29 6.34
C HIS A 215 27.48 8.52 7.35
N LEU A 216 28.82 8.61 7.24
CA LEU A 216 29.76 7.95 8.15
C LEU A 216 29.96 8.81 9.40
N LEU A 217 29.55 8.30 10.57
CA LEU A 217 29.66 9.01 11.83
C LEU A 217 30.94 8.66 12.60
N ARG A 218 31.19 7.37 12.80
CA ARG A 218 32.33 6.88 13.60
C ARG A 218 32.55 5.39 13.40
N VAL A 219 33.72 4.93 13.86
CA VAL A 219 34.04 3.51 13.98
C VAL A 219 34.16 3.18 15.47
N LEU A 220 33.43 2.17 15.92
CA LEU A 220 33.53 1.60 17.26
C LEU A 220 34.25 0.26 17.17
N ILE A 221 35.25 0.05 18.03
CA ILE A 221 35.96 -1.19 18.15
C ILE A 221 35.87 -1.62 19.61
N GLN A 222 35.36 -2.81 19.86
CA GLN A 222 35.24 -3.36 21.20
C GLN A 222 36.20 -4.52 21.36
N ASN A 223 37.15 -4.37 22.28
CA ASN A 223 38.08 -5.41 22.66
C ASN A 223 37.85 -5.78 24.14
N GLY A 224 37.02 -6.80 24.35
CA GLY A 224 36.52 -7.15 25.66
C GLY A 224 35.69 -6.04 26.31
N ALA A 225 36.09 -5.53 27.47
CA ALA A 225 35.43 -4.45 28.17
C ALA A 225 35.86 -3.03 27.72
N VAL A 226 36.83 -2.93 26.83
CA VAL A 226 37.37 -1.63 26.37
C VAL A 226 36.79 -1.28 25.01
N GLU A 227 36.08 -0.17 24.97
CA GLU A 227 35.63 0.47 23.71
C GLU A 227 36.67 1.49 23.27
N SER A 228 37.10 1.38 22.02
CA SER A 228 37.98 2.33 21.36
C SER A 228 37.36 2.84 20.07
N ARG A 229 37.87 3.98 19.54
CA ARG A 229 37.41 4.54 18.29
C ARG A 229 38.47 4.31 17.20
N GLY A 230 38.02 3.80 16.06
CA GLY A 230 38.83 3.77 14.85
C GLY A 230 38.79 5.12 14.12
N ASP A 231 39.81 5.38 13.32
CA ASP A 231 39.83 6.57 12.43
C ASP A 231 38.87 6.33 11.26
N THR A 232 37.99 7.30 11.02
CA THR A 232 37.06 7.27 9.86
C THR A 232 37.79 7.40 8.52
N GLN A 233 39.04 7.88 8.51
CA GLN A 233 39.88 7.92 7.31
C GLN A 233 40.30 6.50 6.85
N ASP A 234 40.38 5.55 7.77
CA ASP A 234 40.70 4.16 7.47
C ASP A 234 39.50 3.36 6.92
N VAL A 235 38.32 4.03 6.80
CA VAL A 235 37.12 3.42 6.21
C VAL A 235 37.16 3.56 4.69
N THR A 236 37.23 2.42 4.01
CA THR A 236 37.00 2.35 2.57
C THR A 236 35.51 2.35 2.27
N VAL A 237 35.08 3.20 1.33
CA VAL A 237 33.69 3.29 0.87
C VAL A 237 33.64 2.78 -0.57
N SER A 238 32.77 1.79 -0.81
CA SER A 238 32.58 1.17 -2.14
C SER A 238 31.10 1.12 -2.52
N GLY A 239 30.85 1.00 -3.82
CA GLY A 239 29.52 1.09 -4.39
C GLY A 239 29.24 2.47 -5.00
N THR A 240 28.22 2.55 -5.82
CA THR A 240 27.79 3.77 -6.51
C THR A 240 26.29 3.90 -6.50
N VAL A 241 25.80 5.15 -6.42
CA VAL A 241 24.36 5.47 -6.53
C VAL A 241 24.15 6.27 -7.81
N ALA A 242 23.36 5.71 -8.74
CA ALA A 242 22.92 6.46 -9.92
C ALA A 242 21.68 7.28 -9.55
N THR A 243 21.87 8.48 -9.01
CA THR A 243 20.78 9.32 -8.50
C THR A 243 19.77 9.75 -9.56
N SER A 244 20.14 9.68 -10.85
CA SER A 244 19.23 9.97 -11.97
C SER A 244 18.32 8.80 -12.37
N THR A 245 18.53 7.61 -11.79
CA THR A 245 17.80 6.39 -12.17
C THR A 245 17.13 5.80 -10.93
N PRO A 246 15.79 5.67 -10.91
CA PRO A 246 15.11 4.98 -9.82
C PRO A 246 15.62 3.55 -9.64
N GLY A 247 15.79 3.16 -8.38
CA GLY A 247 16.29 1.83 -8.05
C GLY A 247 16.84 1.73 -6.64
N CYS A 248 17.31 0.54 -6.28
CA CYS A 248 17.90 0.23 -4.99
C CYS A 248 19.41 0.04 -5.17
N TYR A 249 20.19 0.83 -4.45
CA TYR A 249 21.66 0.86 -4.54
C TYR A 249 22.27 0.58 -3.17
N HIS A 250 23.45 -0.03 -3.16
CA HIS A 250 24.14 -0.36 -1.93
C HIS A 250 25.51 0.30 -1.87
N ILE A 251 25.80 0.92 -0.74
CA ILE A 251 27.11 1.47 -0.41
C ILE A 251 27.64 0.69 0.78
N PHE A 252 28.86 0.17 0.65
CA PHE A 252 29.53 -0.59 1.69
C PHE A 252 30.66 0.23 2.29
N TYR A 253 30.76 0.18 3.61
CA TYR A 253 31.79 0.85 4.41
C TYR A 253 32.59 -0.22 5.10
N THR A 254 33.87 -0.31 4.78
CA THR A 254 34.79 -1.32 5.33
C THR A 254 35.94 -0.64 6.05
N TYR A 255 36.03 -0.90 7.34
CA TYR A 255 37.15 -0.49 8.17
C TYR A 255 38.16 -1.62 8.24
N HIS A 256 39.43 -1.31 8.02
CA HIS A 256 40.55 -2.26 8.11
C HIS A 256 41.59 -1.75 9.10
N GLN A 257 41.90 -2.54 10.10
CA GLN A 257 43.04 -2.31 10.99
C GLN A 257 43.67 -3.64 11.38
N GLU A 258 44.90 -3.87 10.97
CA GLU A 258 45.59 -5.12 11.19
C GLU A 258 44.76 -6.34 10.74
N ASN A 259 44.31 -7.17 11.71
CA ASN A 259 43.45 -8.34 11.46
C ASN A 259 41.96 -8.07 11.69
N ILE A 260 41.59 -6.80 11.92
CA ILE A 260 40.21 -6.39 12.16
C ILE A 260 39.58 -5.90 10.85
N VAL A 261 38.50 -6.53 10.45
CA VAL A 261 37.65 -6.07 9.34
C VAL A 261 36.24 -5.87 9.85
N ILE A 262 35.74 -4.63 9.79
CA ILE A 262 34.40 -4.28 10.23
C ILE A 262 33.67 -3.68 9.04
N GLN A 263 32.47 -4.17 8.76
CA GLN A 263 31.67 -3.74 7.63
C GLN A 263 30.33 -3.16 8.07
N SER A 264 29.83 -2.22 7.31
CA SER A 264 28.46 -1.71 7.39
C SER A 264 27.94 -1.40 5.99
N ALA A 265 26.63 -1.26 5.85
CA ALA A 265 26.01 -0.95 4.57
C ALA A 265 24.94 0.13 4.73
N LEU A 266 24.86 0.98 3.70
CA LEU A 266 23.76 1.92 3.48
C LEU A 266 23.06 1.51 2.19
N THR A 267 21.77 1.24 2.30
CA THR A 267 20.90 1.08 1.15
C THR A 267 20.29 2.43 0.77
N VAL A 268 20.38 2.80 -0.50
CA VAL A 268 19.79 4.02 -1.04
C VAL A 268 18.73 3.64 -2.06
N VAL A 269 17.50 4.02 -1.78
CA VAL A 269 16.37 3.86 -2.70
C VAL A 269 16.16 5.20 -3.40
N VAL A 270 16.40 5.24 -4.71
CA VAL A 270 16.14 6.42 -5.55
C VAL A 270 14.72 6.32 -6.10
N GLU A 271 13.87 7.32 -5.83
CA GLU A 271 12.45 7.36 -6.17
C GLU A 271 12.01 8.69 -6.82
#